data_92b2d9376589a9e08cf7e6a30ea5af86
#
_entry.id   92b2d9376589a9e08cf7e6a30ea5af86
#
_cell.length_a   1.000
_cell.length_b   1.000
_cell.length_c   1.000
_cell.angle_alpha   90.00
_cell.angle_beta   90.00
_cell.angle_gamma   90.00
#
_symmetry.space_group_name_H-M   'P 1'
#
loop_
_entity.id
_entity.type
_entity.pdbx_description
1 polymer ?
#
loop_
_entity_poly.entity_id
_entity_poly.type
_entity_poly.pdbx_seq_one_letter_code
_entity_poly.pdbx_strand_id
1 'polypeptide(L)'
;MPTDTLGLAVANPVPRKRRLPGDRQRWAAGASVLALALLWWAATRFGWVDVLFLPAPEQLFEALQRLWQEGYLDASLLQHVGTSLLRVLLALGAAVLTAIPLGVLMGLNPLAGAALDPLVEFYRPIPPLAYLPLIVIWFGIGELSKVLLIYLALFAPLLIATAAGVRRVDRSRVQAVRCLGASRWQVVRYVILPSALPEVLTGLRIALGVGWSTLVAAELIAANRGLGFMVQSAAQFLATDVVVVGILLIAAIALAFELGLRWVQRRFAAWG
;
A
#
# COMPACT_ATOMS: atom_id res chain seq x y z
N MET A 1 -45.52 49.90 2.61
CA MET A 1 -45.06 48.76 1.78
C MET A 1 -43.64 49.03 1.39
N PRO A 2 -42.66 48.37 1.97
CA PRO A 2 -41.32 48.36 1.43
C PRO A 2 -41.10 47.03 0.64
N THR A 3 -40.69 47.18 -0.61
CA THR A 3 -40.37 46.09 -1.52
C THR A 3 -39.00 45.55 -1.18
N ASP A 4 -38.94 44.33 -0.62
CA ASP A 4 -37.73 43.57 -0.42
C ASP A 4 -37.09 43.19 -1.77
N THR A 5 -35.99 43.83 -2.09
CA THR A 5 -35.10 43.43 -3.20
C THR A 5 -34.29 42.25 -2.74
N LEU A 6 -34.69 41.04 -3.15
CA LEU A 6 -33.88 39.80 -3.06
C LEU A 6 -32.56 40.00 -3.79
N GLY A 7 -31.51 40.28 -3.01
CA GLY A 7 -30.12 40.29 -3.48
C GLY A 7 -29.70 38.88 -3.85
N LEU A 8 -29.79 38.52 -5.12
CA LEU A 8 -29.16 37.34 -5.68
C LEU A 8 -27.64 37.50 -5.52
N ALA A 9 -27.08 36.82 -4.52
CA ALA A 9 -25.64 36.68 -4.38
C ALA A 9 -25.08 35.96 -5.63
N VAL A 10 -24.49 36.74 -6.52
CA VAL A 10 -23.73 36.21 -7.67
C VAL A 10 -22.59 35.39 -7.11
N ALA A 11 -22.73 34.07 -7.16
CA ALA A 11 -21.67 33.17 -6.78
C ALA A 11 -20.45 33.43 -7.70
N ASN A 12 -19.37 33.94 -7.14
CA ASN A 12 -18.10 34.11 -7.84
C ASN A 12 -17.67 32.77 -8.43
N PRO A 13 -17.43 32.67 -9.75
CA PRO A 13 -16.99 31.42 -10.36
C PRO A 13 -15.63 31.04 -9.75
N VAL A 14 -15.61 29.91 -9.08
CA VAL A 14 -14.37 29.31 -8.59
C VAL A 14 -13.40 29.17 -9.76
N PRO A 15 -12.17 29.70 -9.70
CA PRO A 15 -11.25 29.66 -10.83
C PRO A 15 -10.97 28.20 -11.18
N ARG A 16 -11.44 27.76 -12.36
CA ARG A 16 -11.11 26.44 -12.92
C ARG A 16 -9.59 26.38 -13.10
N LYS A 17 -8.92 25.56 -12.26
CA LYS A 17 -7.50 25.23 -12.46
C LYS A 17 -7.35 24.76 -13.91
N ARG A 18 -6.62 25.52 -14.75
CA ARG A 18 -6.28 25.12 -16.11
C ARG A 18 -5.54 23.79 -16.03
N ARG A 19 -6.18 22.70 -16.43
CA ARG A 19 -5.51 21.41 -16.61
C ARG A 19 -4.60 21.57 -17.82
N LEU A 20 -3.29 21.42 -17.60
CA LEU A 20 -2.34 21.36 -18.70
C LEU A 20 -2.69 20.15 -19.60
N PRO A 21 -2.50 20.25 -20.94
CA PRO A 21 -2.66 19.10 -21.83
C PRO A 21 -1.86 17.90 -21.34
N GLY A 22 -2.44 16.69 -21.39
CA GLY A 22 -1.86 15.48 -20.79
C GLY A 22 -0.41 15.19 -21.21
N ASP A 23 -0.03 15.61 -22.41
CA ASP A 23 1.35 15.47 -22.91
C ASP A 23 2.32 16.39 -22.18
N ARG A 24 1.95 17.65 -21.93
CA ARG A 24 2.81 18.56 -21.15
C ARG A 24 3.02 18.12 -19.71
N GLN A 25 2.03 17.49 -19.10
CA GLN A 25 2.17 16.91 -17.76
C GLN A 25 3.14 15.72 -17.75
N ARG A 26 3.09 14.86 -18.76
CA ARG A 26 4.01 13.73 -18.93
C ARG A 26 5.45 14.21 -19.16
N TRP A 27 5.64 15.20 -20.03
CA TRP A 27 6.95 15.81 -20.25
C TRP A 27 7.50 16.48 -18.99
N ALA A 28 6.68 17.21 -18.25
CA ALA A 28 7.10 17.84 -17.00
C ALA A 28 7.49 16.79 -15.95
N ALA A 29 6.74 15.69 -15.82
CA ALA A 29 7.09 14.60 -14.92
C ALA A 29 8.38 13.89 -15.35
N GLY A 30 8.57 13.63 -16.64
CA GLY A 30 9.81 13.06 -17.15
C GLY A 30 11.02 13.98 -16.94
N ALA A 31 10.85 15.27 -17.20
CA ALA A 31 11.89 16.28 -17.00
C ALA A 31 12.30 16.40 -15.52
N SER A 32 11.36 16.34 -14.58
CA SER A 32 11.68 16.39 -13.15
C SER A 32 12.47 15.16 -12.68
N VAL A 33 12.11 13.96 -13.15
CA VAL A 33 12.85 12.73 -12.84
C VAL A 33 14.27 12.79 -13.45
N LEU A 34 14.38 13.22 -14.71
CA LEU A 34 15.68 13.36 -15.36
C LEU A 34 16.57 14.42 -14.67
N ALA A 35 15.98 15.56 -14.29
CA ALA A 35 16.70 16.61 -13.56
C ALA A 35 17.23 16.10 -12.21
N LEU A 36 16.42 15.30 -11.48
CA LEU A 36 16.84 14.72 -10.22
C LEU A 36 17.97 13.70 -10.41
N ALA A 37 17.87 12.86 -11.44
CA ALA A 37 18.91 11.88 -11.77
C ALA A 37 20.22 12.56 -12.20
N LEU A 38 20.14 13.63 -13.01
CA LEU A 38 21.31 14.44 -13.41
C LEU A 38 21.94 15.17 -12.22
N LEU A 39 21.11 15.72 -11.31
CA LEU A 39 21.58 16.36 -10.09
C LEU A 39 22.33 15.37 -9.19
N TRP A 40 21.76 14.17 -9.01
CA TRP A 40 22.42 13.09 -8.28
C TRP A 40 23.76 12.72 -8.91
N TRP A 41 23.77 12.44 -10.22
CA TRP A 41 25.00 12.12 -10.94
C TRP A 41 26.05 13.23 -10.84
N ALA A 42 25.64 14.49 -11.00
CA ALA A 42 26.54 15.64 -10.87
C ALA A 42 27.09 15.77 -9.43
N ALA A 43 26.25 15.64 -8.42
CA ALA A 43 26.64 15.73 -7.02
C ALA A 43 27.73 14.70 -6.65
N THR A 44 27.58 13.47 -7.16
CA THR A 44 28.57 12.39 -6.94
C THR A 44 29.83 12.60 -7.80
N ARG A 45 29.70 13.04 -9.05
CA ARG A 45 30.81 13.22 -9.98
C ARG A 45 31.70 14.40 -9.61
N PHE A 46 31.13 15.49 -9.12
CA PHE A 46 31.88 16.69 -8.68
C PHE A 46 32.35 16.63 -7.23
N GLY A 47 32.09 15.52 -6.51
CA GLY A 47 32.51 15.32 -5.14
C GLY A 47 31.84 16.26 -4.13
N TRP A 48 30.60 16.74 -4.43
CA TRP A 48 29.82 17.55 -3.49
C TRP A 48 29.37 16.74 -2.28
N VAL A 49 29.22 15.43 -2.48
CA VAL A 49 28.83 14.47 -1.44
C VAL A 49 29.83 13.33 -1.48
N ASP A 50 30.28 12.89 -0.32
CA ASP A 50 31.17 11.74 -0.19
C ASP A 50 30.45 10.48 -0.64
N VAL A 51 31.17 9.60 -1.35
CA VAL A 51 30.68 8.32 -1.87
C VAL A 51 30.10 7.42 -0.77
N LEU A 52 30.62 7.56 0.46
CA LEU A 52 30.09 6.84 1.62
C LEU A 52 28.62 7.20 1.91
N PHE A 53 28.21 8.45 1.67
CA PHE A 53 26.82 8.88 1.94
C PHE A 53 25.92 8.75 0.72
N LEU A 54 26.46 8.98 -0.48
CA LEU A 54 25.70 8.90 -1.72
C LEU A 54 26.53 8.24 -2.81
N PRO A 55 26.35 6.93 -3.04
CA PRO A 55 27.08 6.21 -4.10
C PRO A 55 26.72 6.75 -5.49
N ALA A 56 27.68 6.72 -6.40
CA ALA A 56 27.43 7.07 -7.80
C ALA A 56 26.53 6.03 -8.48
N PRO A 57 25.74 6.42 -9.50
CA PRO A 57 24.88 5.50 -10.21
C PRO A 57 25.61 4.28 -10.79
N GLU A 58 26.86 4.44 -11.24
CA GLU A 58 27.70 3.36 -11.75
C GLU A 58 28.02 2.32 -10.67
N GLN A 59 28.30 2.77 -9.45
CA GLN A 59 28.56 1.88 -8.31
C GLN A 59 27.33 1.07 -7.91
N LEU A 60 26.13 1.65 -8.05
CA LEU A 60 24.90 0.91 -7.79
C LEU A 60 24.69 -0.22 -8.80
N PHE A 61 25.03 0.03 -10.06
CA PHE A 61 24.93 -1.00 -11.08
C PHE A 61 25.94 -2.16 -10.82
N GLU A 62 27.17 -1.82 -10.46
CA GLU A 62 28.18 -2.81 -10.06
C GLU A 62 27.75 -3.58 -8.79
N ALA A 63 27.20 -2.89 -7.79
CA ALA A 63 26.68 -3.52 -6.59
C ALA A 63 25.51 -4.47 -6.90
N LEU A 64 24.58 -4.06 -7.79
CA LEU A 64 23.50 -4.94 -8.24
C LEU A 64 24.02 -6.18 -8.97
N GLN A 65 25.05 -6.05 -9.84
CA GLN A 65 25.66 -7.18 -10.51
C GLN A 65 26.33 -8.13 -9.50
N ARG A 66 27.09 -7.61 -8.54
CA ARG A 66 27.70 -8.42 -7.47
C ARG A 66 26.63 -9.17 -6.67
N LEU A 67 25.58 -8.47 -6.23
CA LEU A 67 24.45 -9.07 -5.49
C LEU A 67 23.74 -10.17 -6.31
N TRP A 68 23.65 -9.99 -7.62
CA TRP A 68 23.05 -10.99 -8.50
C TRP A 68 23.92 -12.26 -8.64
N GLN A 69 25.25 -12.08 -8.78
CA GLN A 69 26.19 -13.17 -9.03
C GLN A 69 26.61 -13.89 -7.74
N GLU A 70 26.94 -13.13 -6.71
CA GLU A 70 27.54 -13.62 -5.47
C GLU A 70 26.53 -13.74 -4.33
N GLY A 71 25.39 -12.98 -4.41
CA GLY A 71 24.42 -12.86 -3.34
C GLY A 71 24.85 -11.86 -2.28
N TYR A 72 24.21 -11.95 -1.11
CA TYR A 72 24.55 -11.17 0.06
C TYR A 72 24.55 -12.06 1.31
N LEU A 73 25.70 -12.08 2.03
CA LEU A 73 25.94 -13.03 3.12
C LEU A 73 25.64 -14.49 2.67
N ASP A 74 24.82 -15.21 3.44
CA ASP A 74 24.52 -16.64 3.20
C ASP A 74 23.32 -16.87 2.24
N ALA A 75 22.93 -15.88 1.43
CA ALA A 75 21.76 -16.00 0.57
C ALA A 75 21.91 -15.25 -0.77
N SER A 76 21.35 -15.83 -1.83
CA SER A 76 21.28 -15.15 -3.12
C SER A 76 20.28 -13.97 -3.06
N LEU A 77 20.43 -13.00 -3.98
CA LEU A 77 19.48 -11.88 -4.10
C LEU A 77 18.04 -12.38 -4.31
N LEU A 78 17.87 -13.44 -5.11
CA LEU A 78 16.54 -14.05 -5.33
C LEU A 78 15.94 -14.65 -4.06
N GLN A 79 16.76 -15.20 -3.18
CA GLN A 79 16.28 -15.71 -1.88
C GLN A 79 15.84 -14.57 -0.97
N HIS A 80 16.57 -13.45 -0.93
CA HIS A 80 16.13 -12.26 -0.18
C HIS A 80 14.81 -11.72 -0.72
N VAL A 81 14.69 -11.51 -2.02
CA VAL A 81 13.45 -11.07 -2.68
C VAL A 81 12.30 -12.04 -2.44
N GLY A 82 12.54 -13.33 -2.68
CA GLY A 82 11.53 -14.38 -2.52
C GLY A 82 10.99 -14.48 -1.10
N THR A 83 11.86 -14.37 -0.10
CA THR A 83 11.47 -14.40 1.32
C THR A 83 10.60 -13.20 1.69
N SER A 84 10.98 -11.98 1.29
CA SER A 84 10.18 -10.78 1.52
C SER A 84 8.83 -10.85 0.81
N LEU A 85 8.81 -11.29 -0.46
CA LEU A 85 7.57 -11.48 -1.22
C LEU A 85 6.64 -12.50 -0.58
N LEU A 86 7.18 -13.66 -0.16
CA LEU A 86 6.39 -14.70 0.49
C LEU A 86 5.72 -14.19 1.76
N ARG A 87 6.43 -13.44 2.61
CA ARG A 87 5.87 -12.84 3.83
C ARG A 87 4.70 -11.90 3.51
N VAL A 88 4.89 -11.00 2.54
CA VAL A 88 3.81 -10.05 2.12
C VAL A 88 2.63 -10.81 1.54
N LEU A 89 2.86 -11.79 0.67
CA LEU A 89 1.78 -12.54 0.02
C LEU A 89 0.98 -13.39 1.01
N LEU A 90 1.65 -14.03 1.98
CA LEU A 90 0.98 -14.79 3.05
C LEU A 90 0.14 -13.87 3.94
N ALA A 91 0.72 -12.74 4.37
CA ALA A 91 0.01 -11.74 5.17
C ALA A 91 -1.17 -11.12 4.41
N LEU A 92 -0.99 -10.80 3.13
CA LEU A 92 -2.03 -10.28 2.26
C LEU A 92 -3.15 -11.28 2.05
N GLY A 93 -2.82 -12.53 1.75
CA GLY A 93 -3.79 -13.62 1.62
C GLY A 93 -4.63 -13.80 2.87
N ALA A 94 -3.99 -13.84 4.04
CA ALA A 94 -4.68 -13.90 5.32
C ALA A 94 -5.58 -12.67 5.56
N ALA A 95 -5.09 -11.46 5.26
CA ALA A 95 -5.87 -10.23 5.40
C ALA A 95 -7.09 -10.21 4.46
N VAL A 96 -6.94 -10.62 3.20
CA VAL A 96 -8.04 -10.72 2.23
C VAL A 96 -9.09 -11.71 2.71
N LEU A 97 -8.66 -12.88 3.20
CA LEU A 97 -9.57 -13.95 3.66
C LEU A 97 -10.32 -13.59 4.95
N THR A 98 -9.80 -12.69 5.76
CA THR A 98 -10.42 -12.32 7.05
C THR A 98 -11.04 -10.94 7.04
N ALA A 99 -10.34 -9.90 6.59
CA ALA A 99 -10.81 -8.52 6.62
C ALA A 99 -11.95 -8.26 5.63
N ILE A 100 -11.93 -8.88 4.42
CA ILE A 100 -13.02 -8.68 3.46
C ILE A 100 -14.34 -9.28 3.95
N PRO A 101 -14.43 -10.57 4.36
CA PRO A 101 -15.67 -11.11 4.89
C PRO A 101 -16.17 -10.35 6.12
N LEU A 102 -15.26 -10.00 7.04
CA LEU A 102 -15.63 -9.25 8.24
C LEU A 102 -16.13 -7.84 7.90
N GLY A 103 -15.46 -7.15 6.97
CA GLY A 103 -15.89 -5.83 6.48
C GLY A 103 -17.23 -5.86 5.77
N VAL A 104 -17.50 -6.91 5.00
CA VAL A 104 -18.83 -7.15 4.39
C VAL A 104 -19.88 -7.36 5.49
N LEU A 105 -19.59 -8.16 6.50
CA LEU A 105 -20.48 -8.38 7.62
C LEU A 105 -20.81 -7.06 8.36
N MET A 106 -19.78 -6.26 8.66
CA MET A 106 -19.93 -4.93 9.29
C MET A 106 -20.74 -3.96 8.43
N GLY A 107 -20.57 -4.03 7.12
CA GLY A 107 -21.30 -3.15 6.19
C GLY A 107 -22.77 -3.52 6.02
N LEU A 108 -23.08 -4.82 6.06
CA LEU A 108 -24.45 -5.36 5.88
C LEU A 108 -25.29 -5.36 7.15
N ASN A 109 -24.65 -5.57 8.31
CA ASN A 109 -25.35 -5.73 9.59
C ASN A 109 -25.02 -4.57 10.54
N PRO A 110 -26.01 -3.68 10.84
CA PRO A 110 -25.81 -2.55 11.74
C PRO A 110 -25.33 -2.95 13.15
N LEU A 111 -25.78 -4.10 13.66
CA LEU A 111 -25.36 -4.60 14.97
C LEU A 111 -23.91 -5.06 14.96
N ALA A 112 -23.47 -5.76 13.91
CA ALA A 112 -22.07 -6.15 13.75
C ALA A 112 -21.18 -4.91 13.57
N GLY A 113 -21.65 -3.91 12.82
CA GLY A 113 -20.97 -2.62 12.70
C GLY A 113 -20.83 -1.94 14.06
N ALA A 114 -21.91 -1.75 14.78
CA ALA A 114 -21.90 -1.10 16.10
C ALA A 114 -21.01 -1.79 17.13
N ALA A 115 -20.90 -3.13 17.06
CA ALA A 115 -20.07 -3.91 17.97
C ALA A 115 -18.58 -3.86 17.61
N LEU A 116 -18.24 -3.85 16.31
CA LEU A 116 -16.86 -3.95 15.83
C LEU A 116 -16.22 -2.59 15.52
N ASP A 117 -17.00 -1.57 15.13
CA ASP A 117 -16.49 -0.24 14.83
C ASP A 117 -15.63 0.33 15.98
N PRO A 118 -16.03 0.28 17.28
CA PRO A 118 -15.20 0.81 18.37
C PRO A 118 -13.86 0.06 18.53
N LEU A 119 -13.87 -1.27 18.31
CA LEU A 119 -12.64 -2.08 18.39
C LEU A 119 -11.68 -1.73 17.25
N VAL A 120 -12.20 -1.53 16.05
CA VAL A 120 -11.40 -1.15 14.88
C VAL A 120 -10.87 0.28 15.04
N GLU A 121 -11.68 1.21 15.54
CA GLU A 121 -11.26 2.59 15.81
C GLU A 121 -10.18 2.68 16.88
N PHE A 122 -10.25 1.84 17.91
CA PHE A 122 -9.21 1.74 18.94
C PHE A 122 -7.91 1.13 18.39
N TYR A 123 -8.02 0.09 17.57
CA TYR A 123 -6.88 -0.64 17.01
C TYR A 123 -6.14 0.16 15.93
N ARG A 124 -6.87 0.87 15.07
CA ARG A 124 -6.35 1.55 13.87
C ARG A 124 -5.19 2.51 14.12
N PRO A 125 -5.22 3.41 15.14
CA PRO A 125 -4.15 4.37 15.37
C PRO A 125 -2.88 3.77 15.95
N ILE A 126 -2.92 2.53 16.44
CA ILE A 126 -1.75 1.90 17.05
C ILE A 126 -0.76 1.48 15.96
N PRO A 127 0.48 1.99 15.95
CA PRO A 127 1.47 1.58 14.96
C PRO A 127 1.74 0.07 15.02
N PRO A 128 1.74 -0.65 13.89
CA PRO A 128 1.98 -2.10 13.89
C PRO A 128 3.28 -2.52 14.58
N LEU A 129 4.33 -1.70 14.48
CA LEU A 129 5.61 -1.94 15.16
C LEU A 129 5.52 -1.95 16.68
N ALA A 130 4.54 -1.28 17.27
CA ALA A 130 4.37 -1.27 18.71
C ALA A 130 4.01 -2.65 19.28
N TYR A 131 3.39 -3.53 18.46
CA TYR A 131 3.07 -4.90 18.90
C TYR A 131 4.23 -5.89 18.70
N LEU A 132 5.27 -5.52 17.97
CA LEU A 132 6.35 -6.45 17.62
C LEU A 132 6.95 -7.14 18.84
N PRO A 133 7.30 -6.46 19.96
CA PRO A 133 7.83 -7.12 21.14
C PRO A 133 6.85 -8.14 21.73
N LEU A 134 5.55 -7.81 21.75
CA LEU A 134 4.51 -8.69 22.26
C LEU A 134 4.33 -9.93 21.38
N ILE A 135 4.34 -9.75 20.07
CA ILE A 135 4.24 -10.84 19.09
C ILE A 135 5.45 -11.77 19.22
N VAL A 136 6.66 -11.21 19.42
CA VAL A 136 7.87 -12.00 19.62
C VAL A 136 7.84 -12.77 20.95
N ILE A 137 7.30 -12.18 22.01
CA ILE A 137 7.13 -12.87 23.30
C ILE A 137 6.16 -14.06 23.17
N TRP A 138 5.06 -13.90 22.43
CA TRP A 138 4.03 -14.93 22.30
C TRP A 138 4.37 -16.03 21.30
N PHE A 139 4.97 -15.65 20.15
CA PHE A 139 5.18 -16.55 19.00
C PHE A 139 6.65 -16.83 18.70
N GLY A 140 7.57 -16.23 19.47
CA GLY A 140 9.01 -16.38 19.26
C GLY A 140 9.55 -15.56 18.09
N ILE A 141 10.87 -15.62 17.90
CA ILE A 141 11.57 -14.99 16.75
C ILE A 141 11.48 -15.96 15.57
N GLY A 142 10.48 -15.77 14.71
CA GLY A 142 10.25 -16.69 13.59
C GLY A 142 9.52 -16.04 12.42
N GLU A 143 9.22 -16.81 11.38
CA GLU A 143 8.49 -16.35 10.22
C GLU A 143 7.04 -15.98 10.56
N LEU A 144 6.41 -16.72 11.47
CA LEU A 144 5.04 -16.46 11.91
C LEU A 144 4.89 -15.06 12.50
N SER A 145 5.83 -14.63 13.36
CA SER A 145 5.80 -13.32 14.01
C SER A 145 5.86 -12.18 12.97
N LYS A 146 6.71 -12.32 11.94
CA LYS A 146 6.83 -11.35 10.85
C LYS A 146 5.58 -11.28 10.00
N VAL A 147 5.06 -12.44 9.57
CA VAL A 147 3.83 -12.53 8.77
C VAL A 147 2.64 -11.99 9.55
N LEU A 148 2.52 -12.30 10.85
CA LEU A 148 1.45 -11.80 11.71
C LEU A 148 1.51 -10.28 11.87
N LEU A 149 2.70 -9.70 12.03
CA LEU A 149 2.86 -8.25 12.13
C LEU A 149 2.41 -7.55 10.86
N ILE A 150 2.81 -8.07 9.69
CA ILE A 150 2.40 -7.53 8.38
C ILE A 150 0.89 -7.71 8.19
N TYR A 151 0.34 -8.87 8.55
CA TYR A 151 -1.09 -9.15 8.52
C TYR A 151 -1.89 -8.11 9.31
N LEU A 152 -1.49 -7.84 10.56
CA LEU A 152 -2.15 -6.85 11.40
C LEU A 152 -2.11 -5.44 10.77
N ALA A 153 -1.01 -5.07 10.12
CA ALA A 153 -0.88 -3.81 9.41
C ALA A 153 -1.83 -3.69 8.20
N LEU A 154 -2.06 -4.80 7.48
CA LEU A 154 -2.94 -4.87 6.32
C LEU A 154 -4.42 -4.93 6.71
N PHE A 155 -4.73 -5.56 7.84
CA PHE A 155 -6.09 -5.93 8.25
C PHE A 155 -7.02 -4.72 8.42
N ALA A 156 -6.63 -3.74 9.23
CA ALA A 156 -7.51 -2.60 9.56
C ALA A 156 -7.86 -1.73 8.34
N PRO A 157 -6.91 -1.28 7.50
CA PRO A 157 -7.24 -0.48 6.32
C PRO A 157 -8.15 -1.22 5.34
N LEU A 158 -7.92 -2.52 5.14
CA LEU A 158 -8.72 -3.34 4.23
C LEU A 158 -10.14 -3.58 4.78
N LEU A 159 -10.25 -3.84 6.07
CA LEU A 159 -11.54 -4.02 6.76
C LEU A 159 -12.40 -2.77 6.66
N ILE A 160 -11.84 -1.60 7.00
CA ILE A 160 -12.53 -0.31 6.97
C ILE A 160 -12.98 0.04 5.56
N ALA A 161 -12.09 -0.09 4.57
CA ALA A 161 -12.43 0.19 3.19
C ALA A 161 -13.53 -0.73 2.66
N THR A 162 -13.50 -2.00 3.03
CA THR A 162 -14.53 -2.98 2.66
C THR A 162 -15.88 -2.61 3.29
N ALA A 163 -15.92 -2.34 4.59
CA ALA A 163 -17.15 -1.94 5.28
C ALA A 163 -17.72 -0.63 4.71
N ALA A 164 -16.87 0.35 4.42
CA ALA A 164 -17.27 1.61 3.79
C ALA A 164 -17.82 1.40 2.38
N GLY A 165 -17.18 0.56 1.57
CA GLY A 165 -17.65 0.21 0.24
C GLY A 165 -19.04 -0.42 0.24
N VAL A 166 -19.29 -1.35 1.17
CA VAL A 166 -20.60 -2.00 1.32
C VAL A 166 -21.66 -1.00 1.79
N ARG A 167 -21.34 -0.12 2.75
CA ARG A 167 -22.28 0.90 3.27
C ARG A 167 -22.65 1.97 2.22
N ARG A 168 -21.80 2.22 1.22
CA ARG A 168 -22.03 3.17 0.14
C ARG A 168 -22.90 2.65 -1.00
N VAL A 169 -23.25 1.37 -1.01
CA VAL A 169 -24.08 0.79 -2.08
C VAL A 169 -25.44 1.45 -2.06
N ASP A 170 -25.88 1.93 -3.22
CA ASP A 170 -27.16 2.62 -3.40
C ASP A 170 -28.33 1.70 -3.01
N ARG A 171 -29.14 2.17 -2.06
CA ARG A 171 -30.32 1.45 -1.58
C ARG A 171 -31.36 1.22 -2.66
N SER A 172 -31.48 2.12 -3.64
CA SER A 172 -32.42 1.98 -4.76
C SER A 172 -32.06 0.81 -5.64
N ARG A 173 -30.75 0.54 -5.89
CA ARG A 173 -30.31 -0.66 -6.61
C ARG A 173 -30.67 -1.94 -5.87
N VAL A 174 -30.46 -1.95 -4.56
CA VAL A 174 -30.81 -3.09 -3.70
C VAL A 174 -32.32 -3.36 -3.72
N GLN A 175 -33.15 -2.28 -3.63
CA GLN A 175 -34.60 -2.40 -3.65
C GLN A 175 -35.12 -2.88 -5.01
N ALA A 176 -34.61 -2.33 -6.11
CA ALA A 176 -35.00 -2.74 -7.47
C ALA A 176 -34.83 -4.25 -7.68
N VAL A 177 -33.66 -4.79 -7.28
CA VAL A 177 -33.39 -6.22 -7.46
C VAL A 177 -34.25 -7.08 -6.53
N ARG A 178 -34.57 -6.60 -5.32
CA ARG A 178 -35.51 -7.27 -4.40
C ARG A 178 -36.95 -7.31 -4.94
N CYS A 179 -37.40 -6.23 -5.59
CA CYS A 179 -38.72 -6.21 -6.26
C CYS A 179 -38.82 -7.24 -7.40
N LEU A 180 -37.67 -7.60 -8.00
CA LEU A 180 -37.58 -8.69 -8.99
C LEU A 180 -37.53 -10.10 -8.38
N GLY A 181 -37.65 -10.22 -7.05
CA GLY A 181 -37.68 -11.52 -6.35
C GLY A 181 -36.31 -12.08 -5.95
N ALA A 182 -35.24 -11.26 -6.01
CA ALA A 182 -33.91 -11.73 -5.65
C ALA A 182 -33.78 -12.06 -4.14
N SER A 183 -33.18 -13.22 -3.85
CA SER A 183 -32.83 -13.63 -2.47
C SER A 183 -31.76 -12.75 -1.85
N ARG A 184 -31.65 -12.77 -0.52
CA ARG A 184 -30.60 -12.02 0.21
C ARG A 184 -29.19 -12.31 -0.30
N TRP A 185 -28.90 -13.57 -0.59
CA TRP A 185 -27.59 -14.00 -1.12
C TRP A 185 -27.33 -13.47 -2.54
N GLN A 186 -28.36 -13.49 -3.40
CA GLN A 186 -28.25 -12.93 -4.74
C GLN A 186 -28.00 -11.43 -4.71
N VAL A 187 -28.68 -10.68 -3.82
CA VAL A 187 -28.41 -9.25 -3.63
C VAL A 187 -26.97 -9.00 -3.20
N VAL A 188 -26.45 -9.76 -2.24
CA VAL A 188 -25.05 -9.60 -1.79
C VAL A 188 -24.08 -9.91 -2.93
N ARG A 189 -24.23 -11.07 -3.59
CA ARG A 189 -23.28 -11.55 -4.59
C ARG A 189 -23.29 -10.72 -5.89
N TYR A 190 -24.47 -10.33 -6.37
CA TYR A 190 -24.61 -9.70 -7.70
C TYR A 190 -24.77 -8.17 -7.67
N VAL A 191 -25.08 -7.59 -6.51
CA VAL A 191 -25.25 -6.14 -6.39
C VAL A 191 -24.23 -5.53 -5.44
N ILE A 192 -24.18 -6.02 -4.19
CA ILE A 192 -23.39 -5.35 -3.15
C ILE A 192 -21.89 -5.59 -3.37
N LEU A 193 -21.43 -6.83 -3.50
CA LEU A 193 -20.02 -7.14 -3.69
C LEU A 193 -19.42 -6.49 -4.95
N PRO A 194 -20.06 -6.58 -6.14
CA PRO A 194 -19.55 -5.87 -7.31
C PRO A 194 -19.52 -4.35 -7.15
N SER A 195 -20.55 -3.77 -6.49
CA SER A 195 -20.59 -2.32 -6.27
C SER A 195 -19.55 -1.84 -5.25
N ALA A 196 -19.19 -2.67 -4.27
CA ALA A 196 -18.17 -2.36 -3.26
C ALA A 196 -16.73 -2.61 -3.76
N LEU A 197 -16.55 -3.38 -4.85
CA LEU A 197 -15.24 -3.80 -5.35
C LEU A 197 -14.24 -2.65 -5.58
N PRO A 198 -14.62 -1.48 -6.16
CA PRO A 198 -13.71 -0.36 -6.33
C PRO A 198 -13.11 0.12 -5.00
N GLU A 199 -13.94 0.21 -3.95
CA GLU A 199 -13.49 0.63 -2.61
C GLU A 199 -12.61 -0.44 -1.96
N VAL A 200 -12.94 -1.72 -2.11
CA VAL A 200 -12.11 -2.85 -1.62
C VAL A 200 -10.74 -2.82 -2.27
N LEU A 201 -10.65 -2.63 -3.59
CA LEU A 201 -9.37 -2.55 -4.30
C LEU A 201 -8.58 -1.30 -3.90
N THR A 202 -9.25 -0.18 -3.66
CA THR A 202 -8.61 1.03 -3.12
C THR A 202 -8.07 0.78 -1.71
N GLY A 203 -8.85 0.13 -0.85
CA GLY A 203 -8.42 -0.28 0.49
C GLY A 203 -7.24 -1.23 0.46
N LEU A 204 -7.22 -2.19 -0.47
CA LEU A 204 -6.12 -3.13 -0.67
C LEU A 204 -4.81 -2.42 -1.03
N ARG A 205 -4.87 -1.40 -1.89
CA ARG A 205 -3.71 -0.57 -2.27
C ARG A 205 -3.16 0.22 -1.08
N ILE A 206 -4.06 0.83 -0.28
CA ILE A 206 -3.67 1.57 0.94
C ILE A 206 -3.05 0.59 1.95
N ALA A 207 -3.68 -0.56 2.16
CA ALA A 207 -3.18 -1.61 3.05
C ALA A 207 -1.78 -2.06 2.63
N LEU A 208 -1.54 -2.35 1.34
CA LEU A 208 -0.22 -2.75 0.86
C LEU A 208 0.84 -1.68 1.07
N GLY A 209 0.52 -0.39 0.93
CA GLY A 209 1.45 0.70 1.25
C GLY A 209 1.94 0.64 2.72
N VAL A 210 1.03 0.41 3.67
CA VAL A 210 1.37 0.19 5.08
C VAL A 210 2.10 -1.14 5.27
N GLY A 211 1.68 -2.18 4.56
CA GLY A 211 2.27 -3.52 4.62
C GLY A 211 3.75 -3.54 4.22
N TRP A 212 4.14 -2.84 3.17
CA TRP A 212 5.55 -2.73 2.75
C TRP A 212 6.42 -2.05 3.81
N SER A 213 5.95 -0.97 4.40
CA SER A 213 6.67 -0.29 5.49
C SER A 213 6.84 -1.21 6.69
N THR A 214 5.78 -1.97 7.03
CA THR A 214 5.80 -2.91 8.16
C THR A 214 6.67 -4.14 7.86
N LEU A 215 6.70 -4.64 6.61
CA LEU A 215 7.61 -5.71 6.18
C LEU A 215 9.07 -5.32 6.45
N VAL A 216 9.48 -4.17 5.91
CA VAL A 216 10.86 -3.69 6.08
C VAL A 216 11.20 -3.61 7.56
N ALA A 217 10.33 -3.01 8.36
CA ALA A 217 10.55 -2.87 9.79
C ALA A 217 10.60 -4.22 10.54
N ALA A 218 9.77 -5.19 10.18
CA ALA A 218 9.81 -6.54 10.74
C ALA A 218 11.12 -7.26 10.38
N GLU A 219 11.62 -7.05 9.16
CA GLU A 219 12.87 -7.64 8.70
C GLU A 219 14.11 -7.00 9.31
N LEU A 220 14.07 -5.70 9.65
CA LEU A 220 15.16 -5.01 10.35
C LEU A 220 15.45 -5.62 11.74
N ILE A 221 14.41 -6.09 12.44
CA ILE A 221 14.53 -6.45 13.87
C ILE A 221 14.68 -7.96 14.06
N ALA A 222 14.02 -8.79 13.25
CA ALA A 222 13.86 -10.19 13.57
C ALA A 222 14.15 -11.14 12.39
N ALA A 223 14.86 -10.71 11.35
CA ALA A 223 15.11 -11.54 10.18
C ALA A 223 16.60 -11.90 9.98
N ASN A 224 16.84 -13.07 9.38
CA ASN A 224 18.15 -13.50 8.88
C ASN A 224 18.19 -13.48 7.35
N ARG A 225 17.04 -13.26 6.69
CA ARG A 225 16.88 -13.16 5.23
C ARG A 225 15.74 -12.21 4.92
N GLY A 226 15.80 -11.58 3.77
CA GLY A 226 14.83 -10.60 3.29
C GLY A 226 15.52 -9.33 2.83
N LEU A 227 14.81 -8.49 2.08
CA LEU A 227 15.35 -7.23 1.55
C LEU A 227 15.60 -6.21 2.68
N GLY A 228 14.72 -6.13 3.66
CA GLY A 228 14.91 -5.26 4.82
C GLY A 228 16.10 -5.69 5.68
N PHE A 229 16.28 -7.00 5.89
CA PHE A 229 17.47 -7.55 6.55
C PHE A 229 18.75 -7.19 5.78
N MET A 230 18.76 -7.38 4.46
CA MET A 230 19.90 -7.01 3.59
C MET A 230 20.26 -5.53 3.74
N VAL A 231 19.28 -4.63 3.68
CA VAL A 231 19.47 -3.19 3.87
C VAL A 231 20.05 -2.87 5.24
N GLN A 232 19.50 -3.46 6.30
CA GLN A 232 19.96 -3.21 7.68
C GLN A 232 21.37 -3.72 7.91
N SER A 233 21.64 -4.94 7.50
CA SER A 233 22.97 -5.53 7.64
C SER A 233 24.02 -4.74 6.85
N ALA A 234 23.73 -4.37 5.60
CA ALA A 234 24.60 -3.55 4.78
C ALA A 234 24.87 -2.18 5.41
N ALA A 235 23.86 -1.56 6.04
CA ALA A 235 24.02 -0.31 6.77
C ALA A 235 24.96 -0.43 7.97
N GLN A 236 24.93 -1.55 8.68
CA GLN A 236 25.85 -1.80 9.81
C GLN A 236 27.32 -1.95 9.35
N PHE A 237 27.54 -2.42 8.14
CA PHE A 237 28.87 -2.52 7.53
C PHE A 237 29.26 -1.31 6.67
N LEU A 238 28.45 -0.23 6.68
CA LEU A 238 28.65 0.98 5.87
C LEU A 238 28.75 0.70 4.35
N ALA A 239 28.16 -0.40 3.89
CA ALA A 239 28.07 -0.77 2.47
C ALA A 239 26.87 -0.02 1.83
N THR A 240 27.04 1.30 1.67
CA THR A 240 25.95 2.22 1.27
C THR A 240 25.43 1.92 -0.15
N ASP A 241 26.29 1.41 -1.04
CA ASP A 241 25.91 0.93 -2.38
C ASP A 241 24.84 -0.18 -2.30
N VAL A 242 25.06 -1.17 -1.43
CA VAL A 242 24.10 -2.27 -1.17
C VAL A 242 22.82 -1.75 -0.51
N VAL A 243 22.93 -0.81 0.43
CA VAL A 243 21.78 -0.16 1.08
C VAL A 243 20.88 0.50 0.04
N VAL A 244 21.45 1.32 -0.84
CA VAL A 244 20.67 2.04 -1.86
C VAL A 244 20.09 1.08 -2.88
N VAL A 245 20.83 0.07 -3.33
CA VAL A 245 20.31 -0.98 -4.22
C VAL A 245 19.14 -1.71 -3.55
N GLY A 246 19.24 -2.07 -2.28
CA GLY A 246 18.16 -2.72 -1.53
C GLY A 246 16.90 -1.86 -1.44
N ILE A 247 17.05 -0.57 -1.15
CA ILE A 247 15.94 0.40 -1.13
C ILE A 247 15.28 0.50 -2.51
N LEU A 248 16.06 0.58 -3.59
CA LEU A 248 15.55 0.65 -4.95
C LEU A 248 14.81 -0.63 -5.35
N LEU A 249 15.30 -1.81 -4.95
CA LEU A 249 14.62 -3.08 -5.17
C LEU A 249 13.28 -3.14 -4.45
N ILE A 250 13.23 -2.74 -3.17
CA ILE A 250 11.98 -2.67 -2.41
C ILE A 250 10.99 -1.71 -3.09
N ALA A 251 11.44 -0.53 -3.49
CA ALA A 251 10.63 0.45 -4.19
C ALA A 251 10.11 -0.07 -5.54
N ALA A 252 10.95 -0.73 -6.33
CA ALA A 252 10.57 -1.31 -7.62
C ALA A 252 9.51 -2.40 -7.47
N ILE A 253 9.66 -3.28 -6.48
CA ILE A 253 8.70 -4.35 -6.19
C ILE A 253 7.37 -3.76 -5.70
N ALA A 254 7.41 -2.82 -4.74
CA ALA A 254 6.22 -2.14 -4.25
C ALA A 254 5.46 -1.41 -5.38
N LEU A 255 6.20 -0.73 -6.27
CA LEU A 255 5.64 -0.08 -7.46
C LEU A 255 5.02 -1.09 -8.43
N ALA A 256 5.66 -2.24 -8.65
CA ALA A 256 5.10 -3.29 -9.51
C ALA A 256 3.76 -3.82 -8.96
N PHE A 257 3.65 -4.03 -7.65
CA PHE A 257 2.39 -4.39 -7.00
C PHE A 257 1.33 -3.29 -7.15
N GLU A 258 1.70 -2.04 -6.92
CA GLU A 258 0.79 -0.89 -7.08
C GLU A 258 0.27 -0.78 -8.52
N LEU A 259 1.14 -0.91 -9.52
CA LEU A 259 0.76 -0.89 -10.93
C LEU A 259 -0.12 -2.09 -11.31
N GLY A 260 0.20 -3.27 -10.79
CA GLY A 260 -0.61 -4.47 -10.96
C GLY A 260 -2.02 -4.30 -10.40
N LEU A 261 -2.14 -3.78 -9.17
CA LEU A 261 -3.46 -3.51 -8.58
C LEU A 261 -4.24 -2.42 -9.31
N ARG A 262 -3.56 -1.37 -9.80
CA ARG A 262 -4.21 -0.35 -10.65
C ARG A 262 -4.72 -0.95 -11.94
N TRP A 263 -3.97 -1.86 -12.55
CA TRP A 263 -4.42 -2.58 -13.74
C TRP A 263 -5.66 -3.45 -13.45
N VAL A 264 -5.63 -4.22 -12.35
CA VAL A 264 -6.79 -5.01 -11.89
C VAL A 264 -8.01 -4.10 -11.65
N GLN A 265 -7.81 -2.98 -10.94
CA GLN A 265 -8.89 -2.03 -10.67
C GLN A 265 -9.49 -1.47 -11.95
N ARG A 266 -8.68 -1.07 -12.92
CA ARG A 266 -9.16 -0.56 -14.22
C ARG A 266 -9.88 -1.63 -15.03
N ARG A 267 -9.48 -2.89 -14.91
CA ARG A 267 -10.05 -3.99 -15.70
C ARG A 267 -11.36 -4.52 -15.11
N PHE A 268 -11.45 -4.59 -13.76
CA PHE A 268 -12.54 -5.27 -13.06
C PHE A 268 -13.43 -4.34 -12.22
N ALA A 269 -13.09 -3.07 -12.10
CA ALA A 269 -13.82 -2.09 -11.29
C ALA A 269 -13.87 -0.70 -11.98
N ALA A 270 -13.95 -0.68 -13.31
CA ALA A 270 -13.94 0.56 -14.11
C ALA A 270 -15.18 1.46 -13.91
N TRP A 271 -16.19 0.97 -13.19
CA TRP A 271 -17.44 1.68 -12.91
C TRP A 271 -17.44 2.45 -11.57
N GLY A 272 -16.33 2.48 -10.83
CA GLY A 272 -16.19 3.15 -9.53
C GLY A 272 -15.58 4.55 -9.63
#